data_a409d43be7f92af4eaf88bf57dbc5df5
#
_entry.id   a409d43be7f92af4eaf88bf57dbc5df5
#
_cell.length_a   1.000
_cell.length_b   1.000
_cell.length_c   1.000
_cell.angle_alpha   90.00
_cell.angle_beta   90.00
_cell.angle_gamma   90.00
#
_symmetry.space_group_name_H-M   'P 1'
#
loop_
_entity.id
_entity.type
_entity.pdbx_description
1 polymer ?
#
loop_
_entity_poly.entity_id
_entity_poly.type
_entity_poly.pdbx_seq_one_letter_code
_entity_poly.pdbx_strand_id
1 'polypeptide(L)' 'GTLIKNIADGKIYLVSQNKRRHIVTPDSFTKYGLNRSSIVEVSESETNMHDLGENL' A
#
# COMPACT_ATOMS: atom_id res chain seq x y z
N GLY A 1 -5.81 6.23 6.10
CA GLY A 1 -5.26 5.05 5.45
C GLY A 1 -3.84 4.75 5.93
N THR A 2 -3.47 3.52 5.81
CA THR A 2 -2.15 3.04 6.22
C THR A 2 -1.36 2.60 5.00
N LEU A 3 -0.08 2.99 4.93
CA LEU A 3 0.81 2.54 3.86
C LEU A 3 1.48 1.25 4.31
N ILE A 4 1.39 0.22 3.47
CA ILE A 4 2.06 -1.05 3.72
C ILE A 4 2.91 -1.44 2.52
N LYS A 5 3.99 -2.19 2.78
CA LYS A 5 4.82 -2.79 1.75
C LYS A 5 4.87 -4.28 1.96
N ASN A 6 4.47 -5.03 0.95
CA ASN A 6 4.60 -6.49 0.96
C ASN A 6 6.06 -6.85 0.75
N ILE A 7 6.71 -7.44 1.75
CA ILE A 7 8.14 -7.77 1.68
C ILE A 7 8.43 -8.90 0.68
N ALA A 8 7.41 -9.69 0.32
CA ALA A 8 7.62 -10.81 -0.60
C ALA A 8 7.84 -10.33 -2.04
N ASP A 9 7.16 -9.27 -2.47
CA ASP A 9 7.26 -8.78 -3.85
C ASP A 9 7.65 -7.29 -3.96
N GLY A 10 7.73 -6.59 -2.84
CA GLY A 10 8.10 -5.17 -2.81
C GLY A 10 6.99 -4.21 -3.19
N LYS A 11 5.77 -4.69 -3.43
CA LYS A 11 4.66 -3.82 -3.78
C LYS A 11 4.18 -3.00 -2.61
N ILE A 12 3.81 -1.75 -2.87
CA ILE A 12 3.32 -0.82 -1.85
C ILE A 12 1.84 -0.56 -2.08
N TYR A 13 1.09 -0.56 -0.98
CA TYR A 13 -0.35 -0.36 -1.02
C TYR A 13 -0.77 0.70 -0.01
N LEU A 14 -1.83 1.43 -0.35
CA LEU A 14 -2.56 2.25 0.62
C LEU A 14 -3.77 1.45 1.07
N VAL A 15 -3.83 1.12 2.36
CA VAL A 15 -4.97 0.39 2.92
C VAL A 15 -6.00 1.40 3.41
N SER A 16 -7.20 1.30 2.85
CA SER A 16 -8.31 2.17 3.20
C SER A 16 -9.63 1.43 3.04
N GLN A 17 -10.51 1.54 4.02
CA GLN A 17 -11.83 0.90 4.00
C GLN A 17 -11.75 -0.61 3.75
N ASN A 18 -10.82 -1.28 4.42
CA ASN A 18 -10.55 -2.72 4.32
C ASN A 18 -10.06 -3.20 2.95
N LYS A 19 -9.63 -2.27 2.10
CA LYS A 19 -9.07 -2.61 0.78
C LYS A 19 -7.66 -2.06 0.67
N ARG A 20 -6.80 -2.84 -0.01
CA ARG A 20 -5.46 -2.37 -0.36
C ARG A 20 -5.48 -1.86 -1.79
N ARG A 21 -5.00 -0.63 -1.98
CA ARG A 21 -4.93 0.00 -3.30
C ARG A 21 -3.48 0.09 -3.71
N HIS A 22 -3.13 -0.59 -4.79
CA HIS A 22 -1.73 -0.65 -5.25
C HIS A 22 -1.25 0.72 -5.72
N ILE A 23 -0.12 1.15 -5.19
CA ILE A 23 0.54 2.38 -5.63
C ILE A 23 1.47 1.99 -6.76
N VAL A 24 1.03 2.27 -8.00
CA VAL A 24 1.72 1.80 -9.21
C VAL A 24 2.94 2.66 -9.53
N THR A 25 2.86 3.96 -9.27
CA THR A 25 3.94 4.89 -9.60
C THR A 25 4.33 5.74 -8.40
N PRO A 26 5.62 6.19 -8.33
CA PRO A 26 6.06 7.07 -7.25
C PRO A 26 5.33 8.41 -7.21
N ASP A 27 4.78 8.86 -8.32
CA ASP A 27 4.06 10.12 -8.40
C ASP A 27 2.85 10.17 -7.48
N SER A 28 2.27 8.99 -7.16
CA SER A 28 1.13 8.90 -6.23
C SER A 28 1.47 9.43 -4.84
N PHE A 29 2.71 9.27 -4.39
CA PHE A 29 3.12 9.80 -3.08
C PHE A 29 3.00 11.32 -3.04
N THR A 30 3.41 12.00 -4.09
CA THR A 30 3.29 13.44 -4.18
C THR A 30 1.85 13.87 -4.39
N LYS A 31 1.15 13.19 -5.30
CA LYS A 31 -0.22 13.52 -5.68
C LYS A 31 -1.18 13.45 -4.49
N TYR A 32 -1.03 12.44 -3.65
CA TYR A 32 -1.93 12.19 -2.53
C TYR A 32 -1.34 12.62 -1.18
N GLY A 33 -0.18 13.27 -1.18
CA GLY A 33 0.46 13.73 0.04
C GLY A 33 0.90 12.60 0.96
N LEU A 34 1.31 11.47 0.41
CA LEU A 34 1.70 10.30 1.19
C LEU A 34 3.15 10.43 1.65
N ASN A 35 3.45 9.90 2.84
CA ASN A 35 4.78 9.98 3.43
C ASN A 35 5.45 8.61 3.39
N ARG A 36 6.57 8.51 2.67
CA ARG A 36 7.33 7.26 2.54
C ARG A 36 7.84 6.74 3.88
N SER A 37 8.11 7.62 4.83
CA SER A 37 8.58 7.20 6.15
C SER A 37 7.48 6.53 6.98
N SER A 38 6.23 6.63 6.55
CA SER A 38 5.10 5.99 7.21
C SER A 38 4.79 4.60 6.68
N ILE A 39 5.58 4.08 5.73
CA ILE A 39 5.36 2.74 5.16
C ILE A 39 5.74 1.68 6.18
N VAL A 40 4.82 0.75 6.43
CA VAL A 40 5.04 -0.39 7.31
C VAL A 40 5.29 -1.64 6.46
N GLU A 41 6.41 -2.31 6.68
CA GLU A 41 6.72 -3.56 6.00
C GLU A 41 5.93 -4.70 6.63
N VAL A 42 5.22 -5.46 5.81
CA VAL A 42 4.37 -6.56 6.28
C VAL A 42 4.61 -7.81 5.44
N SER A 43 4.21 -8.97 5.98
CA SER A 43 4.30 -10.24 5.26
C SER A 43 3.25 -10.31 4.14
N GLU A 44 3.44 -11.29 3.25
CA GLU A 44 2.46 -11.56 2.21
C GLU A 44 1.11 -11.96 2.82
N SER A 45 1.13 -12.73 3.90
CA SER A 45 -0.10 -13.12 4.60
C SER A 45 -0.88 -11.91 5.10
N GLU A 46 -0.19 -10.95 5.70
CA GLU A 46 -0.84 -9.73 6.18
C GLU A 46 -1.37 -8.89 5.01
N THR A 47 -0.60 -8.80 3.94
CA THR A 47 -1.04 -8.08 2.73
C THR A 47 -2.35 -8.68 2.20
N ASN A 48 -2.42 -10.00 2.14
CA ASN A 48 -3.59 -10.71 1.60
C ASN A 48 -4.80 -10.68 2.52
N MET A 49 -4.65 -10.25 3.76
CA MET A 49 -5.78 -10.06 4.67
C MET A 49 -6.67 -8.90 4.25
N HIS A 50 -6.16 -8.00 3.44
CA HIS A 50 -6.92 -6.87 2.90
C HIS A 50 -7.34 -7.20 1.47
N ASP A 51 -8.61 -7.00 1.14
CA ASP A 51 -9.11 -7.22 -0.21
C ASP A 51 -8.45 -6.24 -1.18
N LEU A 52 -8.18 -6.72 -2.39
CA LEU A 52 -7.59 -5.89 -3.43
C LEU A 52 -8.63 -4.90 -3.96
N GLY A 53 -8.34 -3.62 -3.85
CA GLY A 53 -9.14 -2.56 -4.42
C GLY A 53 -8.55 -2.05 -5.73
N GLU A 54 -9.08 -0.95 -6.21
CA GLU A 54 -8.58 -0.32 -7.42
C GLU A 54 -7.20 0.30 -7.18
N ASN A 55 -6.37 0.33 -8.22
CA ASN A 55 -5.07 1.00 -8.15
C ASN A 55 -5.26 2.49 -7.85
N LEU A 56 -4.32 2.99 -7.11
CA LEU A 56 -4.34 4.40 -6.72
C LEU A 56 -3.96 5.31 -7.88
#